data_5d5b96024839dab1fb6e12a19b870f95
#
_entry.id   5d5b96024839dab1fb6e12a19b870f95
#
_cell.length_a   1.000
_cell.length_b   1.000
_cell.length_c   1.000
_cell.angle_alpha   90.00
_cell.angle_beta   90.00
_cell.angle_gamma   90.00
#
_symmetry.space_group_name_H-M   'P 1'
#
loop_
_entity.id
_entity.type
_entity.pdbx_description
1 polymer ?
#
loop_
_entity_poly.entity_id
_entity_poly.type
_entity_poly.pdbx_seq_one_letter_code
_entity_poly.pdbx_strand_id
1 'polypeptide(L)'
;MKEKELRLALVLFGGVSLAVYQHGINRELLNLARASRAYHRVEGPAAKQAPGHVYPAGAGADAWTAEVYFDLLKRLGRMVDLRVLVDVISGASAGAINGIALARALAHDLSLAPVTRLWLERADMQRLIAPEARAGKWDKWYFRPLLRPLLAWARREGMLETQPDPETLERALAFVRSRWFSAPLDGALLSAELLDGLLAMETGSVAAGSLLPSGTCLSLAVTVTDFRGIERALFTHDPPLLREREHRHLLRFACEHRRTGELDSDFGLDNAPSLAFAARASASYPGAFPPARLAEMDALLAARGLTWSTRERFLARNFAHYRASGMNPAEVVLLDGSVLDNKPILAAVGYIRVHRAFREVDRRLIFIDPHAEARVGQGAGSDGGEGEPGWFEVLRSALSDLPRHQPIHQELAEISRYNRQIRRLKATIVQSRPEVEALVERATGGALSGPFTAVELRHWRLTSTNMLGAMPLVYDPWWRALVLEALDFLAGLLGSLCGCARESPGARWLQQVVEAWAAHAGILREHYRIADDVGEDADMPAFARVVIRFGIEYKRRRINFVLHELNTL
;
A
#
# COMPACT_ATOMS: atom_id res chain seq x y z
N MET A 1 -3.67 31.33 4.47
CA MET A 1 -4.47 30.37 3.67
C MET A 1 -4.16 28.99 4.20
N LYS A 2 -5.17 28.16 4.45
CA LYS A 2 -4.97 26.82 5.00
C LYS A 2 -4.35 25.90 3.95
N GLU A 3 -3.20 25.29 4.26
CA GLU A 3 -2.55 24.29 3.41
C GLU A 3 -3.00 22.88 3.80
N LYS A 4 -3.42 22.09 2.83
CA LYS A 4 -3.83 20.69 3.02
C LYS A 4 -3.20 19.77 2.00
N GLU A 5 -2.98 18.52 2.39
CA GLU A 5 -2.61 17.44 1.48
C GLU A 5 -3.75 16.42 1.39
N LEU A 6 -4.23 16.18 0.20
CA LEU A 6 -5.06 15.01 -0.11
C LEU A 6 -4.13 13.88 -0.54
N ARG A 7 -3.99 12.90 0.33
CA ARG A 7 -3.15 11.71 0.07
C ARG A 7 -4.02 10.52 -0.27
N LEU A 8 -3.78 9.97 -1.44
CA LEU A 8 -4.53 8.85 -1.98
C LEU A 8 -3.73 7.56 -1.77
N ALA A 9 -4.35 6.60 -1.12
CA ALA A 9 -3.88 5.23 -1.04
C ALA A 9 -4.75 4.38 -1.96
N LEU A 10 -4.15 3.74 -2.96
CA LEU A 10 -4.87 2.99 -3.98
C LEU A 10 -4.79 1.50 -3.69
N VAL A 11 -5.92 0.82 -3.82
CA VAL A 11 -6.02 -0.64 -3.79
C VAL A 11 -6.61 -1.11 -5.11
N LEU A 12 -5.78 -1.73 -5.95
CA LEU A 12 -6.15 -2.18 -7.28
C LEU A 12 -6.45 -3.68 -7.22
N PHE A 13 -7.73 -4.02 -7.31
CA PHE A 13 -8.16 -5.42 -7.22
C PHE A 13 -7.77 -6.20 -8.48
N GLY A 14 -7.57 -7.51 -8.33
CA GLY A 14 -7.30 -8.39 -9.46
C GLY A 14 -8.54 -8.59 -10.32
N GLY A 15 -8.31 -8.74 -11.63
CA GLY A 15 -9.35 -8.99 -12.63
C GLY A 15 -8.89 -8.61 -14.02
N VAL A 16 -8.67 -9.61 -14.88
CA VAL A 16 -8.08 -9.40 -16.21
C VAL A 16 -9.04 -8.68 -17.17
N SER A 17 -10.33 -9.00 -17.10
CA SER A 17 -11.34 -8.52 -18.07
C SER A 17 -11.52 -7.00 -18.08
N LEU A 18 -11.19 -6.32 -16.98
CA LEU A 18 -11.33 -4.87 -16.82
C LEU A 18 -10.01 -4.16 -16.46
N ALA A 19 -8.86 -4.77 -16.79
CA ALA A 19 -7.54 -4.17 -16.62
C ALA A 19 -7.42 -2.80 -17.32
N VAL A 20 -8.05 -2.65 -18.48
CA VAL A 20 -8.11 -1.40 -19.25
C VAL A 20 -8.87 -0.31 -18.49
N TYR A 21 -9.95 -0.66 -17.80
CA TYR A 21 -10.69 0.28 -16.94
C TYR A 21 -9.81 0.83 -15.81
N GLN A 22 -9.10 -0.05 -15.09
CA GLN A 22 -8.14 0.38 -14.07
C GLN A 22 -7.03 1.26 -14.66
N HIS A 23 -6.54 0.90 -15.85
CA HIS A 23 -5.55 1.69 -16.56
C HIS A 23 -6.03 3.11 -16.89
N GLY A 24 -7.29 3.24 -17.33
CA GLY A 24 -7.93 4.55 -17.56
C GLY A 24 -7.95 5.42 -16.30
N ILE A 25 -8.35 4.84 -15.15
CA ILE A 25 -8.32 5.55 -13.87
C ILE A 25 -6.89 5.97 -13.49
N ASN A 26 -5.90 5.09 -13.67
CA ASN A 26 -4.50 5.39 -13.37
C ASN A 26 -3.96 6.54 -14.23
N ARG A 27 -4.38 6.66 -15.51
CA ARG A 27 -4.03 7.81 -16.36
C ARG A 27 -4.57 9.11 -15.79
N GLU A 28 -5.83 9.12 -15.34
CA GLU A 28 -6.43 10.30 -14.72
C GLU A 28 -5.76 10.68 -13.38
N LEU A 29 -5.41 9.69 -12.55
CA LEU A 29 -4.66 9.93 -11.32
C LEU A 29 -3.26 10.49 -11.59
N LEU A 30 -2.58 10.03 -12.65
CA LEU A 30 -1.31 10.58 -13.08
C LEU A 30 -1.45 12.04 -13.54
N ASN A 31 -2.49 12.35 -14.33
CA ASN A 31 -2.77 13.70 -14.79
C ASN A 31 -3.09 14.65 -13.61
N LEU A 32 -3.85 14.17 -12.62
CA LEU A 32 -4.13 14.90 -11.39
C LEU A 32 -2.85 15.18 -10.59
N ALA A 33 -1.95 14.18 -10.46
CA ALA A 33 -0.66 14.34 -9.78
C ALA A 33 0.24 15.36 -10.51
N ARG A 34 0.28 15.32 -11.85
CA ARG A 34 1.00 16.30 -12.69
C ARG A 34 0.44 17.71 -12.52
N ALA A 35 -0.88 17.84 -12.54
CA ALA A 35 -1.55 19.12 -12.30
C ALA A 35 -1.22 19.69 -10.92
N SER A 36 -1.27 18.84 -9.88
CA SER A 36 -0.92 19.21 -8.52
C SER A 36 0.54 19.65 -8.41
N ARG A 37 1.47 18.93 -9.03
CA ARG A 37 2.90 19.33 -9.09
C ARG A 37 3.08 20.67 -9.81
N ALA A 38 2.45 20.84 -10.97
CA ALA A 38 2.52 22.07 -11.75
C ALA A 38 1.98 23.27 -10.96
N TYR A 39 0.85 23.11 -10.28
CA TYR A 39 0.25 24.14 -9.44
C TYR A 39 1.16 24.58 -8.29
N HIS A 40 1.93 23.63 -7.71
CA HIS A 40 2.85 23.91 -6.60
C HIS A 40 4.29 24.22 -7.02
N ARG A 41 4.55 24.50 -8.30
CA ARG A 41 5.87 24.98 -8.79
C ARG A 41 6.23 26.36 -8.30
N VAL A 42 5.23 27.19 -8.03
CA VAL A 42 5.39 28.54 -7.51
C VAL A 42 4.98 28.58 -6.05
N GLU A 43 5.67 29.38 -5.27
CA GLU A 43 5.40 29.54 -3.85
C GLU A 43 4.55 30.79 -3.57
N GLY A 44 3.74 30.68 -2.54
CA GLY A 44 2.87 31.75 -2.06
C GLY A 44 1.54 31.90 -2.81
N PRO A 45 0.49 32.32 -2.09
CA PRO A 45 -0.88 32.38 -2.62
C PRO A 45 -1.02 33.34 -3.81
N ALA A 46 -0.35 34.49 -3.76
CA ALA A 46 -0.44 35.50 -4.84
C ALA A 46 0.17 34.97 -6.16
N ALA A 47 1.33 34.31 -6.11
CA ALA A 47 1.95 33.74 -7.29
C ALA A 47 1.13 32.60 -7.89
N LYS A 48 0.54 31.73 -7.05
CA LYS A 48 -0.34 30.64 -7.49
C LYS A 48 -1.62 31.13 -8.17
N GLN A 49 -2.13 32.29 -7.77
CA GLN A 49 -3.34 32.90 -8.35
C GLN A 49 -3.05 33.85 -9.53
N ALA A 50 -1.77 34.12 -9.84
CA ALA A 50 -1.39 35.02 -10.93
C ALA A 50 -1.98 34.53 -12.28
N PRO A 51 -2.44 35.48 -13.17
CA PRO A 51 -2.97 35.10 -14.49
C PRO A 51 -1.98 34.30 -15.35
N GLY A 52 -0.67 34.61 -15.23
CA GLY A 52 0.39 33.90 -15.94
C GLY A 52 0.75 32.53 -15.40
N HIS A 53 0.21 32.11 -14.24
CA HIS A 53 0.41 30.77 -13.72
C HIS A 53 -0.62 29.83 -14.36
N VAL A 54 -0.20 29.16 -15.43
CA VAL A 54 -0.99 28.25 -16.25
C VAL A 54 -0.32 26.88 -16.30
N TYR A 55 -1.07 25.85 -16.65
CA TYR A 55 -0.50 24.52 -16.89
C TYR A 55 0.48 24.57 -18.06
N PRO A 56 1.67 23.97 -17.99
CA PRO A 56 2.65 24.00 -19.08
C PRO A 56 2.10 23.36 -20.36
N ALA A 57 2.12 24.10 -21.47
CA ALA A 57 1.70 23.59 -22.76
C ALA A 57 2.65 22.46 -23.25
N GLY A 58 2.12 21.45 -23.94
CA GLY A 58 2.91 20.45 -24.65
C GLY A 58 3.07 19.09 -23.96
N ALA A 59 2.30 18.78 -22.94
CA ALA A 59 2.45 17.55 -22.15
C ALA A 59 1.67 16.32 -22.69
N GLY A 60 1.75 16.01 -23.99
CA GLY A 60 1.22 14.76 -24.56
C GLY A 60 -0.29 14.74 -24.85
N ALA A 61 -0.77 13.62 -25.40
CA ALA A 61 -2.17 13.48 -25.87
C ALA A 61 -3.25 13.63 -24.78
N ASP A 62 -2.89 13.42 -23.51
CA ASP A 62 -3.81 13.49 -22.36
C ASP A 62 -3.65 14.80 -21.56
N ALA A 63 -2.88 15.76 -22.05
CA ALA A 63 -2.57 17.01 -21.35
C ALA A 63 -3.80 17.85 -20.99
N TRP A 64 -4.87 17.73 -21.75
CA TRP A 64 -6.10 18.50 -21.55
C TRP A 64 -6.78 18.17 -20.19
N THR A 65 -6.78 16.91 -19.74
CA THR A 65 -7.34 16.57 -18.42
C THR A 65 -6.48 17.11 -17.28
N ALA A 66 -5.17 17.11 -17.44
CA ALA A 66 -4.26 17.72 -16.47
C ALA A 66 -4.45 19.25 -16.37
N GLU A 67 -4.74 19.93 -17.48
CA GLU A 67 -5.08 21.35 -17.48
C GLU A 67 -6.38 21.63 -16.72
N VAL A 68 -7.42 20.82 -16.93
CA VAL A 68 -8.68 20.92 -16.19
C VAL A 68 -8.46 20.74 -14.68
N TYR A 69 -7.65 19.75 -14.29
CA TYR A 69 -7.30 19.53 -12.88
C TYR A 69 -6.48 20.69 -12.30
N PHE A 70 -5.58 21.26 -13.08
CA PHE A 70 -4.80 22.43 -12.68
C PHE A 70 -5.71 23.64 -12.41
N ASP A 71 -6.64 23.93 -13.30
CA ASP A 71 -7.61 25.01 -13.15
C ASP A 71 -8.53 24.78 -11.95
N LEU A 72 -8.93 23.53 -11.71
CA LEU A 72 -9.71 23.16 -10.52
C LEU A 72 -8.91 23.45 -9.23
N LEU A 73 -7.65 23.03 -9.17
CA LEU A 73 -6.77 23.28 -8.02
C LEU A 73 -6.54 24.78 -7.82
N LYS A 74 -6.38 25.55 -8.89
CA LYS A 74 -6.25 27.01 -8.86
C LYS A 74 -7.51 27.69 -8.31
N ARG A 75 -8.70 27.22 -8.69
CA ARG A 75 -9.98 27.71 -8.15
C ARG A 75 -10.13 27.38 -6.67
N LEU A 76 -9.84 26.14 -6.27
CA LEU A 76 -9.86 25.70 -4.86
C LEU A 76 -8.83 26.47 -4.03
N GLY A 77 -7.70 26.80 -4.63
CA GLY A 77 -6.62 27.55 -4.01
C GLY A 77 -6.97 28.99 -3.59
N ARG A 78 -8.19 29.46 -3.87
CA ARG A 78 -8.73 30.71 -3.30
C ARG A 78 -9.19 30.54 -1.85
N MET A 79 -9.50 29.30 -1.44
CA MET A 79 -9.99 28.96 -0.10
C MET A 79 -9.02 28.06 0.65
N VAL A 80 -8.50 27.04 -0.03
CA VAL A 80 -7.61 26.02 0.54
C VAL A 80 -6.52 25.70 -0.47
N ASP A 81 -5.27 25.81 -0.07
CA ASP A 81 -4.12 25.40 -0.88
C ASP A 81 -3.98 23.87 -0.81
N LEU A 82 -4.57 23.19 -1.78
CA LEU A 82 -4.69 21.72 -1.80
C LEU A 82 -3.60 21.10 -2.66
N ARG A 83 -2.75 20.29 -2.03
CA ARG A 83 -1.81 19.39 -2.73
C ARG A 83 -2.39 17.99 -2.81
N VAL A 84 -2.42 17.40 -4.00
CA VAL A 84 -2.87 16.02 -4.21
C VAL A 84 -1.67 15.15 -4.57
N LEU A 85 -1.55 14.01 -3.90
CA LEU A 85 -0.51 13.01 -4.19
C LEU A 85 -1.02 11.60 -3.94
N VAL A 86 -0.46 10.65 -4.69
CA VAL A 86 -0.62 9.23 -4.47
C VAL A 86 0.67 8.73 -3.82
N ASP A 87 0.60 8.19 -2.61
CA ASP A 87 1.78 7.76 -1.85
C ASP A 87 1.75 6.29 -1.44
N VAL A 88 0.61 5.61 -1.60
CA VAL A 88 0.47 4.17 -1.35
C VAL A 88 -0.28 3.52 -2.50
N ILE A 89 0.27 2.43 -3.00
CA ILE A 89 -0.38 1.57 -4.01
C ILE A 89 -0.26 0.13 -3.55
N SER A 90 -1.34 -0.62 -3.63
CA SER A 90 -1.34 -2.07 -3.47
C SER A 90 -2.14 -2.71 -4.59
N GLY A 91 -1.69 -3.83 -5.12
CA GLY A 91 -2.36 -4.46 -6.25
C GLY A 91 -2.16 -5.96 -6.34
N ALA A 92 -3.15 -6.62 -6.95
CA ALA A 92 -3.18 -8.04 -7.25
C ALA A 92 -3.37 -8.26 -8.76
N SER A 93 -2.70 -9.25 -9.35
CA SER A 93 -2.91 -9.64 -10.75
C SER A 93 -2.82 -8.44 -11.72
N ALA A 94 -3.83 -8.20 -12.54
CA ALA A 94 -3.90 -7.02 -13.43
C ALA A 94 -3.76 -5.68 -12.65
N GLY A 95 -4.28 -5.63 -11.42
CA GLY A 95 -4.12 -4.48 -10.54
C GLY A 95 -2.66 -4.26 -10.14
N ALA A 96 -1.87 -5.33 -9.99
CA ALA A 96 -0.43 -5.23 -9.74
C ALA A 96 0.32 -4.65 -10.95
N ILE A 97 0.02 -5.11 -12.17
CA ILE A 97 0.62 -4.56 -13.41
C ILE A 97 0.34 -3.07 -13.52
N ASN A 98 -0.92 -2.67 -13.36
CA ASN A 98 -1.34 -1.28 -13.42
C ASN A 98 -0.75 -0.44 -12.27
N GLY A 99 -0.65 -1.02 -11.06
CA GLY A 99 -0.03 -0.37 -9.90
C GLY A 99 1.46 -0.12 -10.07
N ILE A 100 2.21 -1.09 -10.62
CA ILE A 100 3.63 -0.95 -10.95
C ILE A 100 3.84 0.17 -11.97
N ALA A 101 3.06 0.17 -13.04
CA ALA A 101 3.16 1.18 -14.09
C ALA A 101 2.88 2.59 -13.53
N LEU A 102 1.81 2.75 -12.73
CA LEU A 102 1.49 4.03 -12.11
C LEU A 102 2.57 4.46 -11.12
N ALA A 103 3.05 3.56 -10.25
CA ALA A 103 4.10 3.86 -9.28
C ALA A 103 5.37 4.36 -9.98
N ARG A 104 5.77 3.71 -11.08
CA ARG A 104 6.91 4.11 -11.90
C ARG A 104 6.69 5.48 -12.54
N ALA A 105 5.49 5.72 -13.11
CA ALA A 105 5.12 7.00 -13.69
C ALA A 105 5.12 8.14 -12.66
N LEU A 106 4.65 7.89 -11.44
CA LEU A 106 4.67 8.89 -10.35
C LEU A 106 6.10 9.17 -9.84
N ALA A 107 6.92 8.13 -9.71
CA ALA A 107 8.29 8.25 -9.20
C ALA A 107 9.21 9.02 -10.15
N HIS A 108 9.02 8.91 -11.48
CA HIS A 108 9.94 9.44 -12.49
C HIS A 108 9.26 10.29 -13.57
N ASP A 109 8.00 10.69 -13.39
CA ASP A 109 7.19 11.47 -14.36
C ASP A 109 7.18 10.87 -15.76
N LEU A 110 6.93 9.55 -15.85
CA LEU A 110 6.92 8.80 -17.09
C LEU A 110 5.53 8.74 -17.73
N SER A 111 5.48 8.45 -19.02
CA SER A 111 4.23 8.25 -19.77
C SER A 111 3.66 6.85 -19.55
N LEU A 112 2.34 6.75 -19.38
CA LEU A 112 1.61 5.46 -19.37
C LEU A 112 1.21 4.98 -20.78
N ALA A 113 1.51 5.74 -21.84
CA ALA A 113 1.15 5.37 -23.21
C ALA A 113 1.71 4.00 -23.67
N PRO A 114 2.95 3.59 -23.31
CA PRO A 114 3.43 2.24 -23.64
C PRO A 114 2.60 1.13 -22.99
N VAL A 115 2.14 1.35 -21.77
CA VAL A 115 1.27 0.39 -21.05
C VAL A 115 -0.14 0.37 -21.65
N THR A 116 -0.63 1.50 -22.18
CA THR A 116 -1.87 1.53 -22.97
C THR A 116 -1.76 0.61 -24.18
N ARG A 117 -0.64 0.68 -24.92
CA ARG A 117 -0.38 -0.20 -26.06
C ARG A 117 -0.25 -1.67 -25.64
N LEU A 118 0.37 -1.93 -24.49
CA LEU A 118 0.43 -3.28 -23.94
C LEU A 118 -0.97 -3.87 -23.79
N TRP A 119 -1.89 -3.14 -23.16
CA TRP A 119 -3.25 -3.62 -22.93
C TRP A 119 -4.10 -3.74 -24.21
N LEU A 120 -3.99 -2.80 -25.13
CA LEU A 120 -4.83 -2.76 -26.33
C LEU A 120 -4.33 -3.63 -27.49
N GLU A 121 -3.00 -3.81 -27.62
CA GLU A 121 -2.40 -4.42 -28.80
C GLU A 121 -1.67 -5.72 -28.50
N ARG A 122 -1.07 -5.86 -27.29
CA ARG A 122 -0.15 -6.95 -26.99
C ARG A 122 -0.70 -7.99 -26.02
N ALA A 123 -1.63 -7.62 -25.15
CA ALA A 123 -2.28 -8.52 -24.21
C ALA A 123 -3.39 -9.38 -24.86
N ASP A 124 -3.32 -9.58 -26.20
CA ASP A 124 -4.25 -10.46 -26.92
C ASP A 124 -4.00 -11.93 -26.52
N MET A 125 -5.04 -12.57 -26.03
CA MET A 125 -5.03 -13.99 -25.62
C MET A 125 -4.51 -14.91 -26.73
N GLN A 126 -4.77 -14.61 -28.00
CA GLN A 126 -4.30 -15.44 -29.11
C GLN A 126 -2.77 -15.39 -29.29
N ARG A 127 -2.17 -14.25 -29.02
CA ARG A 127 -0.71 -14.08 -29.07
C ARG A 127 -0.02 -14.79 -27.91
N LEU A 128 -0.66 -14.76 -26.74
CA LEU A 128 -0.14 -15.36 -25.51
C LEU A 128 -0.27 -16.89 -25.48
N ILE A 129 -1.03 -17.52 -26.40
CA ILE A 129 -1.10 -19.00 -26.46
C ILE A 129 0.30 -19.56 -26.76
N ALA A 130 0.77 -20.42 -25.88
CA ALA A 130 2.05 -21.10 -26.02
C ALA A 130 2.10 -21.88 -27.37
N PRO A 131 3.20 -21.84 -28.11
CA PRO A 131 3.32 -22.55 -29.38
C PRO A 131 2.96 -24.04 -29.28
N GLU A 132 3.33 -24.66 -28.16
CA GLU A 132 3.07 -26.07 -27.84
C GLU A 132 1.59 -26.37 -27.52
N ALA A 133 0.86 -25.34 -27.08
CA ALA A 133 -0.57 -25.43 -26.79
C ALA A 133 -1.44 -25.11 -28.02
N ARG A 134 -0.86 -24.54 -29.07
CA ARG A 134 -1.60 -24.24 -30.32
C ARG A 134 -2.09 -25.54 -30.96
N ALA A 135 -3.41 -25.70 -31.02
CA ALA A 135 -4.01 -26.85 -31.67
C ALA A 135 -3.85 -26.73 -33.19
N GLY A 136 -3.21 -27.70 -33.85
CA GLY A 136 -3.23 -27.85 -35.29
C GLY A 136 -4.63 -28.03 -35.85
N LYS A 137 -4.83 -27.80 -37.15
CA LYS A 137 -6.16 -27.94 -37.80
C LYS A 137 -6.80 -29.33 -37.60
N TRP A 138 -5.98 -30.34 -37.32
CA TRP A 138 -6.40 -31.73 -37.15
C TRP A 138 -6.36 -32.23 -35.69
N ASP A 139 -5.81 -31.44 -34.76
CA ASP A 139 -5.78 -31.82 -33.35
C ASP A 139 -7.21 -31.86 -32.78
N LYS A 140 -7.54 -32.99 -32.15
CA LYS A 140 -8.86 -33.23 -31.53
C LYS A 140 -10.04 -32.99 -32.48
N TRP A 141 -9.90 -33.33 -33.79
CA TRP A 141 -10.97 -33.19 -34.80
C TRP A 141 -12.26 -33.92 -34.39
N TYR A 142 -12.13 -34.99 -33.62
CA TYR A 142 -13.21 -35.80 -33.07
C TYR A 142 -14.02 -35.05 -31.98
N PHE A 143 -13.54 -33.97 -31.44
CA PHE A 143 -14.27 -33.12 -30.50
C PHE A 143 -15.19 -32.10 -31.21
N ARG A 144 -15.01 -31.83 -32.50
CA ARG A 144 -15.84 -30.88 -33.25
C ARG A 144 -17.36 -31.23 -33.21
N PRO A 145 -17.81 -32.48 -33.38
CA PRO A 145 -19.22 -32.80 -33.26
C PRO A 145 -19.78 -32.69 -31.84
N LEU A 146 -18.92 -32.86 -30.81
CA LEU A 146 -19.30 -32.74 -29.40
C LEU A 146 -19.38 -31.29 -28.92
N LEU A 147 -18.76 -30.34 -29.62
CA LEU A 147 -18.72 -28.92 -29.23
C LEU A 147 -20.09 -28.23 -29.33
N ARG A 148 -20.90 -28.57 -30.33
CA ARG A 148 -22.26 -28.02 -30.49
C ARG A 148 -23.18 -28.43 -29.35
N PRO A 149 -23.30 -29.71 -28.96
CA PRO A 149 -24.08 -30.11 -27.80
C PRO A 149 -23.49 -29.60 -26.47
N LEU A 150 -22.17 -29.50 -26.35
CA LEU A 150 -21.51 -28.93 -25.18
C LEU A 150 -21.82 -27.44 -25.00
N LEU A 151 -21.81 -26.66 -26.08
CA LEU A 151 -22.23 -25.27 -26.08
C LEU A 151 -23.71 -25.08 -25.83
N ALA A 152 -24.56 -25.98 -26.38
CA ALA A 152 -25.97 -25.97 -26.11
C ALA A 152 -26.29 -26.35 -24.64
N TRP A 153 -25.50 -27.27 -24.09
CA TRP A 153 -25.55 -27.61 -22.66
C TRP A 153 -25.04 -26.46 -21.78
N ALA A 154 -23.89 -25.86 -22.09
CA ALA A 154 -23.37 -24.71 -21.38
C ALA A 154 -24.32 -23.49 -21.39
N ARG A 155 -25.12 -23.32 -22.47
CA ARG A 155 -26.21 -22.34 -22.53
C ARG A 155 -27.39 -22.69 -21.61
N ARG A 156 -27.77 -23.96 -21.55
CA ARG A 156 -28.83 -24.42 -20.65
C ARG A 156 -28.48 -24.24 -19.18
N GLU A 157 -27.22 -24.40 -18.86
CA GLU A 157 -26.68 -24.24 -17.50
C GLU A 157 -26.32 -22.77 -17.17
N GLY A 158 -26.72 -21.77 -18.01
CA GLY A 158 -26.46 -20.35 -17.71
C GLY A 158 -25.00 -19.91 -17.77
N MET A 159 -24.10 -20.76 -18.28
CA MET A 159 -22.67 -20.45 -18.38
C MET A 159 -22.34 -19.44 -19.49
N LEU A 160 -23.28 -19.17 -20.41
CA LEU A 160 -23.13 -18.24 -21.52
C LEU A 160 -24.35 -17.33 -21.59
N GLU A 161 -24.27 -16.13 -21.05
CA GLU A 161 -25.38 -15.17 -20.95
C GLU A 161 -25.77 -14.50 -22.29
N THR A 162 -24.90 -14.53 -23.29
CA THR A 162 -25.13 -13.93 -24.61
C THR A 162 -24.72 -14.88 -25.72
N GLN A 163 -25.25 -14.68 -26.93
CA GLN A 163 -24.71 -15.36 -28.12
C GLN A 163 -23.26 -14.85 -28.31
N PRO A 164 -22.26 -15.72 -28.11
CA PRO A 164 -20.89 -15.28 -28.30
C PRO A 164 -20.72 -14.93 -29.78
N ASP A 165 -20.10 -13.77 -30.03
CA ASP A 165 -19.64 -13.38 -31.34
C ASP A 165 -18.81 -14.52 -31.97
N PRO A 166 -18.87 -14.77 -33.27
CA PRO A 166 -18.10 -15.83 -33.93
C PRO A 166 -16.63 -15.85 -33.56
N GLU A 167 -16.04 -14.69 -33.35
CA GLU A 167 -14.64 -14.53 -32.94
C GLU A 167 -14.41 -15.01 -31.49
N THR A 168 -15.30 -14.67 -30.57
CA THR A 168 -15.25 -15.14 -29.17
C THR A 168 -15.44 -16.66 -29.10
N LEU A 169 -16.28 -17.21 -29.96
CA LEU A 169 -16.49 -18.65 -30.07
C LEU A 169 -15.23 -19.36 -30.59
N GLU A 170 -14.57 -18.85 -31.63
CA GLU A 170 -13.33 -19.42 -32.13
C GLU A 170 -12.20 -19.36 -31.09
N ARG A 171 -12.12 -18.28 -30.33
CA ARG A 171 -11.15 -18.13 -29.22
C ARG A 171 -11.40 -19.16 -28.12
N ALA A 172 -12.65 -19.34 -27.70
CA ALA A 172 -13.04 -20.36 -26.73
C ALA A 172 -12.75 -21.76 -27.24
N LEU A 173 -13.01 -22.03 -28.51
CA LEU A 173 -12.73 -23.32 -29.17
C LEU A 173 -11.23 -23.59 -29.28
N ALA A 174 -10.41 -22.59 -29.55
CA ALA A 174 -8.95 -22.70 -29.57
C ALA A 174 -8.42 -23.05 -28.16
N PHE A 175 -8.99 -22.43 -27.13
CA PHE A 175 -8.66 -22.73 -25.74
C PHE A 175 -9.06 -24.15 -25.34
N VAL A 176 -10.28 -24.60 -25.65
CA VAL A 176 -10.77 -25.97 -25.36
C VAL A 176 -9.96 -27.03 -26.11
N ARG A 177 -9.41 -26.70 -27.28
CA ARG A 177 -8.56 -27.62 -28.09
C ARG A 177 -7.12 -27.66 -27.63
N SER A 178 -6.67 -26.71 -26.79
CA SER A 178 -5.31 -26.69 -26.27
C SER A 178 -4.99 -27.94 -25.42
N ARG A 179 -3.71 -28.24 -25.26
CA ARG A 179 -3.27 -29.40 -24.46
C ARG A 179 -3.38 -29.09 -22.97
N TRP A 180 -4.29 -29.73 -22.28
CA TRP A 180 -4.66 -29.47 -20.87
C TRP A 180 -3.63 -29.90 -19.82
N PHE A 181 -2.56 -30.59 -20.22
CA PHE A 181 -1.49 -31.03 -19.31
C PHE A 181 -0.36 -30.00 -19.11
N SER A 182 -0.40 -28.89 -19.82
CA SER A 182 0.48 -27.73 -19.64
C SER A 182 -0.35 -26.45 -19.65
N ALA A 183 0.15 -25.41 -19.00
CA ALA A 183 -0.50 -24.09 -19.02
C ALA A 183 -0.66 -23.60 -20.48
N PRO A 184 -1.85 -23.18 -20.91
CA PRO A 184 -2.10 -22.82 -22.30
C PRO A 184 -1.41 -21.52 -22.73
N LEU A 185 -1.06 -20.64 -21.80
CA LEU A 185 -0.44 -19.35 -22.07
C LEU A 185 1.05 -19.36 -21.77
N ASP A 186 1.81 -18.61 -22.58
CA ASP A 186 3.27 -18.51 -22.50
C ASP A 186 3.69 -17.48 -21.44
N GLY A 187 4.24 -17.96 -20.34
CA GLY A 187 4.74 -17.10 -19.27
C GLY A 187 5.98 -16.30 -19.65
N ALA A 188 6.88 -16.87 -20.44
CA ALA A 188 8.09 -16.19 -20.88
C ALA A 188 7.78 -15.03 -21.85
N LEU A 189 6.80 -15.23 -22.74
CA LEU A 189 6.32 -14.15 -23.60
C LEU A 189 5.68 -13.02 -22.78
N LEU A 190 4.86 -13.34 -21.77
CA LEU A 190 4.28 -12.33 -20.90
C LEU A 190 5.37 -11.56 -20.13
N SER A 191 6.38 -12.26 -19.60
CA SER A 191 7.54 -11.63 -18.94
C SER A 191 8.26 -10.66 -19.88
N ALA A 192 8.45 -11.06 -21.14
CA ALA A 192 9.08 -10.24 -22.17
C ALA A 192 8.27 -8.98 -22.49
N GLU A 193 6.96 -9.11 -22.70
CA GLU A 193 6.07 -7.99 -23.01
C GLU A 193 5.94 -7.01 -21.83
N LEU A 194 5.90 -7.51 -20.60
CA LEU A 194 5.90 -6.66 -19.39
C LEU A 194 7.20 -5.87 -19.25
N LEU A 195 8.35 -6.53 -19.48
CA LEU A 195 9.65 -5.87 -19.44
C LEU A 195 9.74 -4.79 -20.52
N ASP A 196 9.36 -5.11 -21.77
CA ASP A 196 9.38 -4.19 -22.89
C ASP A 196 8.45 -2.99 -22.65
N GLY A 197 7.26 -3.23 -22.10
CA GLY A 197 6.33 -2.18 -21.72
C GLY A 197 6.91 -1.21 -20.68
N LEU A 198 7.57 -1.73 -19.65
CA LEU A 198 8.23 -0.93 -18.64
C LEU A 198 9.44 -0.17 -19.18
N LEU A 199 10.29 -0.80 -20.00
CA LEU A 199 11.42 -0.13 -20.63
C LEU A 199 10.98 0.99 -21.58
N ALA A 200 9.91 0.78 -22.33
CA ALA A 200 9.37 1.76 -23.27
C ALA A 200 8.79 3.02 -22.58
N MET A 201 8.48 2.97 -21.28
CA MET A 201 8.01 4.15 -20.54
C MET A 201 9.04 5.28 -20.51
N GLU A 202 10.34 4.97 -20.59
CA GLU A 202 11.42 5.98 -20.60
C GLU A 202 11.41 6.85 -21.86
N THR A 203 10.99 6.32 -23.00
CA THR A 203 11.03 7.05 -24.28
C THR A 203 10.01 8.19 -24.38
N GLY A 204 9.09 8.30 -23.42
CA GLY A 204 8.07 9.35 -23.36
C GLY A 204 8.22 10.31 -22.18
N SER A 205 9.38 10.33 -21.53
CA SER A 205 9.61 11.22 -20.38
C SER A 205 9.55 12.69 -20.78
N VAL A 206 8.63 13.44 -20.16
CA VAL A 206 8.38 14.86 -20.48
C VAL A 206 9.26 15.80 -19.65
N ALA A 207 9.75 15.35 -18.50
CA ALA A 207 10.61 16.14 -17.63
C ALA A 207 11.49 15.24 -16.76
N ALA A 208 12.74 15.65 -16.55
CA ALA A 208 13.59 15.01 -15.55
C ALA A 208 13.09 15.34 -14.15
N GLY A 209 12.60 14.36 -13.41
CA GLY A 209 12.27 14.52 -12.00
C GLY A 209 11.04 13.75 -11.54
N SER A 210 10.85 13.67 -10.23
CA SER A 210 9.74 12.95 -9.60
C SER A 210 8.49 13.81 -9.47
N LEU A 211 7.30 13.20 -9.54
CA LEU A 211 6.03 13.85 -9.17
C LEU A 211 5.84 13.92 -7.64
N LEU A 212 6.66 13.18 -6.90
CA LEU A 212 6.63 13.19 -5.44
C LEU A 212 7.30 14.46 -4.89
N PRO A 213 6.66 15.18 -3.98
CA PRO A 213 7.29 16.29 -3.28
C PRO A 213 8.49 15.82 -2.44
N SER A 214 9.48 16.70 -2.24
CA SER A 214 10.60 16.41 -1.35
C SER A 214 10.12 16.10 0.08
N GLY A 215 10.71 15.09 0.71
CA GLY A 215 10.34 14.59 2.03
C GLY A 215 9.15 13.62 2.02
N THR A 216 8.69 13.17 0.86
CA THR A 216 7.61 12.18 0.75
C THR A 216 8.13 10.85 0.22
N CYS A 217 7.37 9.78 0.50
CA CYS A 217 7.67 8.46 -0.06
C CYS A 217 6.43 7.89 -0.76
N LEU A 218 6.68 7.03 -1.74
CA LEU A 218 5.69 6.20 -2.41
C LEU A 218 6.00 4.74 -2.09
N SER A 219 5.01 4.01 -1.60
CA SER A 219 5.12 2.57 -1.35
C SER A 219 4.19 1.78 -2.25
N LEU A 220 4.72 0.71 -2.82
CA LEU A 220 3.96 -0.25 -3.63
C LEU A 220 4.05 -1.64 -2.99
N ALA A 221 2.89 -2.30 -2.83
CA ALA A 221 2.78 -3.71 -2.49
C ALA A 221 2.14 -4.48 -3.65
N VAL A 222 2.78 -5.56 -4.06
CA VAL A 222 2.27 -6.49 -5.07
C VAL A 222 2.03 -7.83 -4.40
N THR A 223 0.80 -8.33 -4.44
CA THR A 223 0.47 -9.63 -3.86
C THR A 223 0.90 -10.77 -4.78
N VAL A 224 1.46 -11.80 -4.20
CA VAL A 224 1.75 -13.07 -4.85
C VAL A 224 1.46 -14.21 -3.88
N THR A 225 1.22 -15.40 -4.41
CA THR A 225 0.99 -16.62 -3.62
C THR A 225 2.18 -17.55 -3.77
N ASP A 226 2.85 -17.90 -2.67
CA ASP A 226 3.87 -18.94 -2.68
C ASP A 226 3.21 -20.32 -2.69
N PHE A 227 3.43 -21.09 -3.75
CA PHE A 227 2.84 -22.42 -3.92
C PHE A 227 3.22 -23.37 -2.78
N ARG A 228 4.46 -23.33 -2.30
CA ARG A 228 4.94 -24.20 -1.24
C ARG A 228 4.70 -23.62 0.16
N GLY A 229 4.62 -22.31 0.25
CA GLY A 229 4.51 -21.57 1.50
C GLY A 229 5.78 -21.62 2.35
N ILE A 230 5.88 -20.67 3.27
CA ILE A 230 6.96 -20.61 4.25
C ILE A 230 6.44 -20.95 5.65
N GLU A 231 7.16 -21.78 6.37
CA GLU A 231 6.83 -22.12 7.75
C GLU A 231 7.17 -20.93 8.68
N ARG A 232 6.18 -20.47 9.41
CA ARG A 232 6.32 -19.43 10.44
C ARG A 232 6.07 -20.01 11.81
N ALA A 233 6.97 -19.70 12.73
CA ALA A 233 6.82 -20.01 14.14
C ALA A 233 6.03 -18.89 14.81
N LEU A 234 4.84 -19.19 15.30
CA LEU A 234 4.01 -18.31 16.11
C LEU A 234 4.15 -18.71 17.59
N PHE A 235 4.57 -17.75 18.40
CA PHE A 235 4.69 -17.99 19.83
C PHE A 235 3.37 -17.62 20.50
N THR A 236 2.73 -18.63 21.09
CA THR A 236 1.44 -18.51 21.78
C THR A 236 1.60 -18.90 23.25
N HIS A 237 0.53 -18.79 24.03
CA HIS A 237 0.57 -19.17 25.43
C HIS A 237 0.48 -20.68 25.58
N ASP A 238 -0.45 -21.33 24.87
CA ASP A 238 -0.65 -22.77 24.88
C ASP A 238 -1.22 -23.23 23.53
N PRO A 239 -0.51 -24.08 22.76
CA PRO A 239 0.87 -24.53 22.98
C PRO A 239 1.88 -23.37 22.81
N PRO A 240 3.06 -23.41 23.44
CA PRO A 240 4.02 -22.29 23.41
C PRO A 240 4.57 -21.98 22.01
N LEU A 241 4.50 -22.93 21.10
CA LEU A 241 4.93 -22.79 19.71
C LEU A 241 3.90 -23.40 18.76
N LEU A 242 3.31 -22.56 17.92
CA LEU A 242 2.48 -22.99 16.80
C LEU A 242 3.28 -22.80 15.50
N ARG A 243 3.28 -23.80 14.64
CA ARG A 243 3.87 -23.70 13.30
C ARG A 243 2.75 -23.51 12.29
N GLU A 244 2.78 -22.41 11.57
CA GLU A 244 1.83 -22.08 10.52
C GLU A 244 2.56 -22.00 9.17
N ARG A 245 1.93 -22.48 8.12
CA ARG A 245 2.45 -22.33 6.76
C ARG A 245 1.76 -21.15 6.09
N GLU A 246 2.53 -20.08 5.85
CA GLU A 246 2.04 -18.86 5.19
C GLU A 246 2.35 -18.94 3.70
N HIS A 247 1.30 -18.82 2.90
CA HIS A 247 1.39 -18.81 1.44
C HIS A 247 1.25 -17.40 0.84
N ARG A 248 0.69 -16.45 1.59
CA ARG A 248 0.60 -15.05 1.15
C ARG A 248 1.97 -14.40 1.22
N HIS A 249 2.37 -13.80 0.12
CA HIS A 249 3.62 -13.08 0.05
C HIS A 249 3.42 -11.72 -0.63
N LEU A 250 4.13 -10.69 -0.16
CA LEU A 250 4.09 -9.33 -0.68
C LEU A 250 5.45 -8.97 -1.26
N LEU A 251 5.49 -8.64 -2.54
CA LEU A 251 6.63 -7.99 -3.16
C LEU A 251 6.50 -6.47 -2.97
N ARG A 252 7.50 -5.87 -2.34
CA ARG A 252 7.48 -4.49 -1.86
C ARG A 252 8.50 -3.66 -2.61
N PHE A 253 8.07 -2.46 -3.01
CA PHE A 253 8.90 -1.47 -3.67
C PHE A 253 8.63 -0.10 -3.05
N ALA A 254 9.63 0.77 -3.05
CA ALA A 254 9.49 2.10 -2.49
C ALA A 254 10.29 3.12 -3.31
N CYS A 255 9.82 4.36 -3.26
CA CYS A 255 10.56 5.52 -3.71
C CYS A 255 10.52 6.55 -2.59
N GLU A 256 11.68 7.00 -2.15
CA GLU A 256 11.82 8.09 -1.17
C GLU A 256 12.45 9.31 -1.85
N HIS A 257 11.71 10.40 -1.93
CA HIS A 257 12.25 11.68 -2.34
C HIS A 257 12.72 12.42 -1.10
N ARG A 258 14.01 12.33 -0.80
CA ARG A 258 14.60 12.94 0.40
C ARG A 258 14.51 14.45 0.35
N ARG A 259 14.53 15.10 1.53
CA ARG A 259 14.57 16.57 1.62
C ARG A 259 15.82 17.19 1.00
N THR A 260 16.89 16.42 0.85
CA THR A 260 18.12 16.80 0.15
C THR A 260 17.94 16.91 -1.36
N GLY A 261 16.79 16.49 -1.92
CA GLY A 261 16.55 16.40 -3.35
C GLY A 261 16.99 15.07 -3.96
N GLU A 262 17.63 14.20 -3.18
CA GLU A 262 18.02 12.86 -3.62
C GLU A 262 16.78 11.95 -3.76
N LEU A 263 16.69 11.20 -4.85
CA LEU A 263 15.65 10.23 -5.13
C LEU A 263 16.20 8.81 -4.97
N ASP A 264 15.84 8.13 -3.87
CA ASP A 264 16.10 6.69 -3.70
C ASP A 264 14.87 5.92 -4.17
N SER A 265 14.97 5.23 -5.30
CA SER A 265 13.82 4.69 -6.01
C SER A 265 14.05 3.24 -6.44
N ASP A 266 13.08 2.37 -6.12
CA ASP A 266 13.01 1.02 -6.70
C ASP A 266 12.28 1.01 -8.07
N PHE A 267 11.86 2.17 -8.58
CA PHE A 267 11.12 2.31 -9.84
C PHE A 267 11.99 2.76 -11.02
N GLY A 268 13.32 2.85 -10.82
CA GLY A 268 14.26 3.21 -11.86
C GLY A 268 14.37 2.18 -12.98
N LEU A 269 15.04 2.58 -14.06
CA LEU A 269 15.26 1.74 -15.26
C LEU A 269 16.06 0.47 -14.92
N ASP A 270 17.03 0.59 -14.05
CA ASP A 270 17.89 -0.49 -13.58
C ASP A 270 17.13 -1.58 -12.81
N ASN A 271 15.97 -1.22 -12.23
CA ASN A 271 15.10 -2.14 -11.51
C ASN A 271 13.89 -2.64 -12.33
N ALA A 272 13.79 -2.30 -13.62
CA ALA A 272 12.73 -2.78 -14.50
C ALA A 272 12.58 -4.31 -14.50
N PRO A 273 13.65 -5.13 -14.43
CA PRO A 273 13.52 -6.59 -14.32
C PRO A 273 12.78 -7.03 -13.05
N SER A 274 13.06 -6.41 -11.89
CA SER A 274 12.37 -6.73 -10.63
C SER A 274 10.88 -6.40 -10.70
N LEU A 275 10.54 -5.27 -11.31
CA LEU A 275 9.16 -4.81 -11.51
C LEU A 275 8.41 -5.72 -12.50
N ALA A 276 9.05 -6.10 -13.61
CA ALA A 276 8.49 -7.02 -14.59
C ALA A 276 8.27 -8.41 -13.97
N PHE A 277 9.22 -8.90 -13.19
CA PHE A 277 9.07 -10.16 -12.45
C PHE A 277 7.90 -10.10 -11.46
N ALA A 278 7.76 -9.02 -10.70
CA ALA A 278 6.66 -8.85 -9.75
C ALA A 278 5.30 -8.82 -10.47
N ALA A 279 5.21 -8.10 -11.59
CA ALA A 279 4.02 -8.06 -12.43
C ALA A 279 3.65 -9.44 -12.96
N ARG A 280 4.65 -10.18 -13.49
CA ARG A 280 4.50 -11.53 -14.02
C ARG A 280 4.08 -12.52 -12.93
N ALA A 281 4.72 -12.48 -11.77
CA ALA A 281 4.41 -13.37 -10.66
C ALA A 281 2.97 -13.17 -10.16
N SER A 282 2.56 -11.90 -9.99
CA SER A 282 1.21 -11.56 -9.57
C SER A 282 0.13 -11.91 -10.61
N ALA A 283 0.49 -12.02 -11.89
CA ALA A 283 -0.41 -12.40 -13.00
C ALA A 283 -0.33 -13.89 -13.36
N SER A 284 0.33 -14.73 -12.56
CA SER A 284 0.46 -16.18 -12.79
C SER A 284 -0.79 -16.96 -12.40
N TYR A 285 -1.92 -16.66 -13.06
CA TYR A 285 -3.20 -17.26 -12.72
C TYR A 285 -3.18 -18.79 -12.95
N PRO A 286 -3.51 -19.59 -11.91
CA PRO A 286 -3.49 -21.05 -12.00
C PRO A 286 -4.39 -21.58 -13.13
N GLY A 287 -3.86 -22.48 -13.94
CA GLY A 287 -4.57 -23.03 -15.10
C GLY A 287 -4.46 -22.20 -16.38
N ALA A 288 -4.09 -20.92 -16.32
CA ALA A 288 -3.85 -20.07 -17.49
C ALA A 288 -2.36 -19.93 -17.80
N PHE A 289 -1.57 -19.55 -16.80
CA PHE A 289 -0.12 -19.37 -16.93
C PHE A 289 0.66 -20.38 -16.09
N PRO A 290 1.89 -20.74 -16.51
CA PRO A 290 2.79 -21.49 -15.63
C PRO A 290 3.17 -20.62 -14.41
N PRO A 291 3.49 -21.24 -13.26
CA PRO A 291 3.99 -20.52 -12.09
C PRO A 291 5.24 -19.71 -12.42
N ALA A 292 5.37 -18.52 -11.84
CA ALA A 292 6.54 -17.67 -12.04
C ALA A 292 7.71 -18.13 -11.15
N ARG A 293 8.92 -18.08 -11.71
CA ARG A 293 10.18 -18.35 -11.00
C ARG A 293 11.22 -17.31 -11.37
N LEU A 294 12.13 -17.00 -10.45
CA LEU A 294 13.24 -16.08 -10.72
C LEU A 294 14.09 -16.51 -11.92
N ALA A 295 14.29 -17.83 -12.09
CA ALA A 295 15.04 -18.38 -13.20
C ALA A 295 14.44 -18.04 -14.59
N GLU A 296 13.12 -17.84 -14.69
CA GLU A 296 12.46 -17.40 -15.95
C GLU A 296 12.97 -16.01 -16.35
N MET A 297 13.00 -15.07 -15.40
CA MET A 297 13.50 -13.73 -15.64
C MET A 297 15.02 -13.71 -15.89
N ASP A 298 15.79 -14.49 -15.13
CA ASP A 298 17.24 -14.63 -15.33
C ASP A 298 17.52 -15.13 -16.76
N ALA A 299 16.79 -16.14 -17.25
CA ALA A 299 16.93 -16.68 -18.61
C ALA A 299 16.52 -15.66 -19.70
N LEU A 300 15.42 -14.91 -19.47
CA LEU A 300 14.97 -13.86 -20.41
C LEU A 300 16.04 -12.77 -20.58
N LEU A 301 16.61 -12.31 -19.46
CA LEU A 301 17.65 -11.29 -19.48
C LEU A 301 18.93 -11.78 -20.14
N ALA A 302 19.37 -13.01 -19.84
CA ALA A 302 20.53 -13.63 -20.47
C ALA A 302 20.35 -13.74 -21.99
N ALA A 303 19.16 -14.18 -22.46
CA ALA A 303 18.85 -14.27 -23.89
C ALA A 303 18.89 -12.90 -24.62
N ARG A 304 18.67 -11.80 -23.88
CA ARG A 304 18.70 -10.43 -24.40
C ARG A 304 20.02 -9.69 -24.17
N GLY A 305 20.99 -10.32 -23.53
CA GLY A 305 22.26 -9.68 -23.15
C GLY A 305 22.08 -8.55 -22.12
N LEU A 306 20.99 -8.59 -21.34
CA LEU A 306 20.67 -7.63 -20.28
C LEU A 306 21.15 -8.17 -18.93
N THR A 307 21.47 -7.27 -17.99
CA THR A 307 21.89 -7.62 -16.64
C THR A 307 20.84 -7.19 -15.63
N TRP A 308 20.65 -7.98 -14.57
CA TRP A 308 19.79 -7.64 -13.44
C TRP A 308 20.64 -7.08 -12.28
N SER A 309 21.09 -5.84 -12.42
CA SER A 309 22.00 -5.20 -11.46
C SER A 309 21.43 -5.08 -10.05
N THR A 310 20.11 -4.89 -9.92
CA THR A 310 19.40 -4.72 -8.63
C THR A 310 18.88 -6.02 -8.04
N ARG A 311 19.21 -7.17 -8.63
CA ARG A 311 18.70 -8.50 -8.22
C ARG A 311 18.90 -8.78 -6.73
N GLU A 312 20.09 -8.56 -6.20
CA GLU A 312 20.40 -8.81 -4.78
C GLU A 312 19.65 -7.85 -3.84
N ARG A 313 19.51 -6.58 -4.22
CA ARG A 313 18.69 -5.61 -3.47
C ARG A 313 17.23 -6.07 -3.43
N PHE A 314 16.69 -6.52 -4.55
CA PHE A 314 15.33 -7.06 -4.65
C PHE A 314 15.13 -8.29 -3.77
N LEU A 315 16.07 -9.26 -3.81
CA LEU A 315 16.01 -10.46 -3.00
C LEU A 315 16.17 -10.17 -1.50
N ALA A 316 17.09 -9.27 -1.13
CA ALA A 316 17.28 -8.87 0.26
C ALA A 316 16.02 -8.21 0.84
N ARG A 317 15.30 -7.40 0.04
CA ARG A 317 14.08 -6.74 0.48
C ARG A 317 12.88 -7.69 0.59
N ASN A 318 12.72 -8.58 -0.39
CA ASN A 318 11.48 -9.35 -0.53
C ASN A 318 11.57 -10.80 -0.07
N PHE A 319 12.78 -11.38 -0.04
CA PHE A 319 13.00 -12.78 0.29
C PHE A 319 13.94 -13.00 1.48
N ALA A 320 14.19 -11.97 2.31
CA ALA A 320 15.08 -12.08 3.46
C ALA A 320 14.64 -13.19 4.44
N HIS A 321 13.34 -13.32 4.67
CA HIS A 321 12.79 -14.34 5.56
C HIS A 321 12.94 -15.77 5.01
N TYR A 322 12.93 -15.96 3.69
CA TYR A 322 13.24 -17.26 3.08
C TYR A 322 14.70 -17.64 3.34
N ARG A 323 15.61 -16.70 3.12
CA ARG A 323 17.05 -16.91 3.43
C ARG A 323 17.28 -17.20 4.91
N ALA A 324 16.60 -16.48 5.80
CA ALA A 324 16.67 -16.70 7.25
C ALA A 324 16.16 -18.09 7.66
N SER A 325 15.22 -18.67 6.90
CA SER A 325 14.71 -20.04 7.10
C SER A 325 15.54 -21.11 6.37
N GLY A 326 16.69 -20.75 5.78
CA GLY A 326 17.56 -21.65 5.04
C GLY A 326 17.03 -22.03 3.64
N MET A 327 15.99 -21.36 3.14
CA MET A 327 15.41 -21.62 1.83
C MET A 327 16.10 -20.77 0.76
N ASN A 328 16.34 -21.36 -0.41
CA ASN A 328 16.86 -20.63 -1.55
C ASN A 328 15.74 -19.86 -2.28
N PRO A 329 15.79 -18.53 -2.37
CA PRO A 329 14.78 -17.77 -3.10
C PRO A 329 14.59 -18.16 -4.57
N ALA A 330 15.63 -18.70 -5.23
CA ALA A 330 15.55 -19.15 -6.61
C ALA A 330 14.61 -20.36 -6.81
N GLU A 331 14.33 -21.12 -5.75
CA GLU A 331 13.45 -22.29 -5.78
C GLU A 331 11.98 -21.94 -5.46
N VAL A 332 11.71 -20.71 -5.07
CA VAL A 332 10.35 -20.25 -4.76
C VAL A 332 9.51 -20.25 -6.03
N VAL A 333 8.31 -20.80 -5.92
CA VAL A 333 7.33 -20.93 -7.01
C VAL A 333 6.15 -20.03 -6.70
N LEU A 334 5.96 -19.00 -7.51
CA LEU A 334 4.94 -17.97 -7.28
C LEU A 334 3.75 -18.16 -8.21
N LEU A 335 2.57 -18.02 -7.65
CA LEU A 335 1.29 -17.97 -8.32
C LEU A 335 0.68 -16.57 -8.18
N ASP A 336 -0.41 -16.35 -8.91
CA ASP A 336 -1.19 -15.10 -8.86
C ASP A 336 -1.58 -14.76 -7.41
N GLY A 337 -1.40 -13.49 -7.07
CA GLY A 337 -1.76 -12.96 -5.76
C GLY A 337 -3.26 -12.99 -5.50
N SER A 338 -4.08 -12.94 -6.55
CA SER A 338 -5.55 -13.00 -6.43
C SER A 338 -6.07 -14.30 -5.83
N VAL A 339 -5.25 -15.35 -5.80
CA VAL A 339 -5.64 -16.64 -5.21
C VAL A 339 -5.90 -16.52 -3.70
N LEU A 340 -5.04 -15.78 -2.97
CA LEU A 340 -5.14 -15.64 -1.52
C LEU A 340 -5.37 -14.21 -1.04
N ASP A 341 -5.00 -13.21 -1.83
CA ASP A 341 -5.14 -11.79 -1.48
C ASP A 341 -5.43 -10.95 -2.73
N ASN A 342 -6.67 -11.08 -3.23
CA ASN A 342 -7.15 -10.35 -4.40
C ASN A 342 -7.43 -8.87 -4.10
N LYS A 343 -7.64 -8.52 -2.85
CA LYS A 343 -8.06 -7.19 -2.38
C LYS A 343 -7.12 -6.69 -1.27
N PRO A 344 -5.85 -6.33 -1.59
CA PRO A 344 -4.80 -6.09 -0.61
C PRO A 344 -4.97 -4.78 0.19
N ILE A 345 -6.10 -4.64 0.88
CA ILE A 345 -6.45 -3.47 1.71
C ILE A 345 -5.52 -3.37 2.91
N LEU A 346 -5.23 -4.50 3.57
CA LEU A 346 -4.38 -4.50 4.78
C LEU A 346 -2.95 -4.07 4.47
N ALA A 347 -2.42 -4.41 3.28
CA ALA A 347 -1.11 -3.95 2.84
C ALA A 347 -1.08 -2.42 2.71
N ALA A 348 -2.11 -1.82 2.08
CA ALA A 348 -2.23 -0.37 1.95
C ALA A 348 -2.36 0.31 3.32
N VAL A 349 -3.22 -0.21 4.22
CA VAL A 349 -3.41 0.32 5.58
C VAL A 349 -2.10 0.27 6.38
N GLY A 350 -1.32 -0.82 6.22
CA GLY A 350 -0.01 -0.95 6.85
C GLY A 350 0.95 0.18 6.46
N TYR A 351 1.01 0.53 5.18
CA TYR A 351 1.83 1.65 4.71
C TYR A 351 1.30 3.01 5.18
N ILE A 352 -0.02 3.23 5.16
CA ILE A 352 -0.63 4.48 5.65
C ILE A 352 -0.16 4.80 7.07
N ARG A 353 -0.06 3.78 7.94
CA ARG A 353 0.33 3.95 9.35
C ARG A 353 1.79 4.43 9.54
N VAL A 354 2.67 4.14 8.60
CA VAL A 354 4.10 4.48 8.70
C VAL A 354 4.51 5.68 7.86
N HIS A 355 3.66 6.14 6.94
CA HIS A 355 3.94 7.30 6.11
C HIS A 355 3.86 8.59 6.91
N ARG A 356 4.94 9.36 6.89
CA ARG A 356 5.04 10.66 7.58
C ARG A 356 4.24 11.72 6.84
N ALA A 357 3.65 12.64 7.59
CA ALA A 357 2.98 13.82 7.06
C ALA A 357 3.53 15.07 7.74
N PHE A 358 3.75 16.12 6.95
CA PHE A 358 4.30 17.40 7.43
C PHE A 358 3.28 18.55 7.36
N ARG A 359 2.10 18.26 6.81
CA ARG A 359 0.96 19.19 6.68
C ARG A 359 -0.31 18.53 7.20
N GLU A 360 -1.40 19.27 7.28
CA GLU A 360 -2.71 18.66 7.51
C GLU A 360 -3.06 17.72 6.35
N VAL A 361 -3.29 16.45 6.64
CA VAL A 361 -3.56 15.41 5.65
C VAL A 361 -5.01 14.96 5.73
N ASP A 362 -5.69 15.02 4.60
CA ASP A 362 -6.89 14.23 4.34
C ASP A 362 -6.48 12.94 3.62
N ARG A 363 -6.56 11.81 4.32
CA ARG A 363 -6.17 10.51 3.79
C ARG A 363 -7.39 9.80 3.25
N ARG A 364 -7.33 9.40 1.96
CA ARG A 364 -8.37 8.60 1.31
C ARG A 364 -7.80 7.27 0.86
N LEU A 365 -8.49 6.19 1.26
CA LEU A 365 -8.30 4.88 0.70
C LEU A 365 -9.29 4.71 -0.46
N ILE A 366 -8.78 4.51 -1.66
CA ILE A 366 -9.55 4.28 -2.87
C ILE A 366 -9.29 2.86 -3.33
N PHE A 367 -10.32 2.05 -3.40
CA PHE A 367 -10.25 0.75 -4.03
C PHE A 367 -10.88 0.81 -5.42
N ILE A 368 -10.21 0.19 -6.38
CA ILE A 368 -10.65 0.12 -7.77
C ILE A 368 -10.96 -1.34 -8.06
N ASP A 369 -12.26 -1.64 -8.04
CA ASP A 369 -12.79 -2.96 -8.33
C ASP A 369 -13.20 -3.02 -9.81
N PRO A 370 -12.52 -3.84 -10.62
CA PRO A 370 -12.90 -4.01 -12.03
C PRO A 370 -14.22 -4.75 -12.22
N HIS A 371 -14.73 -5.39 -11.17
CA HIS A 371 -15.99 -6.14 -11.18
C HIS A 371 -17.02 -5.52 -10.21
N ALA A 372 -17.06 -4.21 -10.08
CA ALA A 372 -18.06 -3.54 -9.26
C ALA A 372 -19.45 -3.89 -9.79
N GLU A 373 -20.01 -4.99 -9.31
CA GLU A 373 -21.41 -5.32 -9.55
C GLU A 373 -22.27 -4.26 -8.85
N ALA A 374 -22.83 -3.37 -9.65
CA ALA A 374 -23.87 -2.44 -9.22
C ALA A 374 -25.19 -3.22 -8.97
N ARG A 375 -25.16 -4.27 -8.16
CA ARG A 375 -26.36 -4.96 -7.66
C ARG A 375 -26.75 -4.39 -6.30
N VAL A 376 -26.87 -3.08 -6.22
CA VAL A 376 -27.68 -2.45 -5.19
C VAL A 376 -29.12 -2.55 -5.66
N GLY A 377 -29.87 -3.54 -5.18
CA GLY A 377 -31.31 -3.55 -5.29
C GLY A 377 -31.98 -4.62 -6.17
N GLN A 378 -31.24 -5.49 -6.82
CA GLN A 378 -31.86 -6.74 -7.28
C GLN A 378 -31.62 -7.78 -6.18
N GLY A 379 -32.67 -8.07 -5.43
CA GLY A 379 -32.66 -9.16 -4.46
C GLY A 379 -32.14 -10.42 -5.13
N ALA A 380 -31.55 -11.28 -4.34
CA ALA A 380 -31.26 -12.66 -4.72
C ALA A 380 -32.59 -13.35 -5.07
N GLY A 381 -33.11 -13.00 -6.22
CA GLY A 381 -34.37 -13.44 -6.73
C GLY A 381 -34.22 -13.58 -8.23
N SER A 382 -34.21 -14.83 -8.66
CA SER A 382 -34.45 -15.31 -10.02
C SER A 382 -33.26 -15.13 -10.99
N ASP A 383 -32.35 -16.10 -11.00
CA ASP A 383 -32.12 -16.99 -12.13
C ASP A 383 -31.15 -18.14 -11.76
N GLY A 384 -30.90 -18.36 -10.49
CA GLY A 384 -30.40 -19.64 -10.03
C GLY A 384 -31.64 -20.55 -9.83
N GLY A 385 -31.83 -21.51 -10.70
CA GLY A 385 -32.80 -22.56 -10.45
C GLY A 385 -32.58 -23.12 -9.04
N GLU A 386 -33.67 -23.48 -8.34
CA GLU A 386 -33.65 -24.14 -7.02
C GLU A 386 -33.00 -25.55 -7.06
N GLY A 387 -32.03 -25.77 -7.95
CA GLY A 387 -31.28 -27.00 -8.10
C GLY A 387 -29.90 -26.90 -7.43
N GLU A 388 -29.42 -28.00 -6.87
CA GLU A 388 -28.07 -28.13 -6.37
C GLU A 388 -27.08 -27.76 -7.49
N PRO A 389 -26.00 -26.95 -7.20
CA PRO A 389 -25.02 -26.55 -8.20
C PRO A 389 -24.32 -27.78 -8.78
N GLY A 390 -24.16 -27.81 -10.11
CA GLY A 390 -23.51 -28.92 -10.80
C GLY A 390 -22.00 -29.02 -10.43
N TRP A 391 -21.42 -30.22 -10.51
CA TRP A 391 -20.02 -30.49 -10.15
C TRP A 391 -19.04 -29.54 -10.85
N PHE A 392 -19.20 -29.26 -12.14
CA PHE A 392 -18.39 -28.31 -12.88
C PHE A 392 -18.57 -26.86 -12.41
N GLU A 393 -19.75 -26.48 -12.03
CA GLU A 393 -20.06 -25.16 -11.49
C GLU A 393 -19.39 -24.94 -10.14
N VAL A 394 -19.47 -25.93 -9.25
CA VAL A 394 -18.74 -25.93 -7.98
C VAL A 394 -17.24 -25.83 -8.19
N LEU A 395 -16.67 -26.63 -9.12
CA LEU A 395 -15.24 -26.61 -9.42
C LEU A 395 -14.80 -25.26 -9.99
N ARG A 396 -15.54 -24.70 -10.94
CA ARG A 396 -15.27 -23.38 -11.51
C ARG A 396 -15.35 -22.29 -10.44
N SER A 397 -16.42 -22.32 -9.65
CA SER A 397 -16.62 -21.36 -8.58
C SER A 397 -15.50 -21.45 -7.53
N ALA A 398 -15.11 -22.65 -7.12
CA ALA A 398 -14.03 -22.86 -6.16
C ALA A 398 -12.67 -22.37 -6.66
N LEU A 399 -12.39 -22.52 -7.96
CA LEU A 399 -11.10 -22.14 -8.56
C LEU A 399 -11.04 -20.68 -9.01
N SER A 400 -12.17 -20.07 -9.35
CA SER A 400 -12.21 -18.73 -9.95
C SER A 400 -13.03 -17.74 -9.14
N ASP A 401 -14.28 -18.04 -8.84
CA ASP A 401 -15.22 -17.05 -8.32
C ASP A 401 -15.03 -16.83 -6.81
N LEU A 402 -14.88 -17.89 -6.02
CA LEU A 402 -14.67 -17.77 -4.56
C LEU A 402 -13.38 -17.02 -4.19
N PRO A 403 -12.21 -17.29 -4.82
CA PRO A 403 -11.00 -16.50 -4.55
C PRO A 403 -11.15 -15.01 -4.92
N ARG A 404 -11.95 -14.69 -5.96
CA ARG A 404 -12.19 -13.30 -6.38
C ARG A 404 -13.13 -12.55 -5.45
N HIS A 405 -14.10 -13.26 -4.86
CA HIS A 405 -15.12 -12.68 -3.97
C HIS A 405 -14.68 -12.64 -2.50
N GLN A 406 -13.37 -12.46 -2.25
CA GLN A 406 -12.87 -12.32 -0.88
C GLN A 406 -13.60 -11.18 -0.16
N PRO A 407 -14.22 -11.45 0.99
CA PRO A 407 -14.97 -10.45 1.73
C PRO A 407 -14.00 -9.41 2.32
N ILE A 408 -14.28 -8.14 2.11
CA ILE A 408 -13.51 -7.01 2.68
C ILE A 408 -14.20 -6.42 3.92
N HIS A 409 -15.25 -7.07 4.40
CA HIS A 409 -16.06 -6.56 5.51
C HIS A 409 -15.23 -6.42 6.80
N GLN A 410 -14.33 -7.36 7.07
CA GLN A 410 -13.52 -7.35 8.29
C GLN A 410 -12.54 -6.18 8.27
N GLU A 411 -11.85 -5.95 7.14
CA GLU A 411 -10.93 -4.85 6.93
C GLU A 411 -11.62 -3.49 7.03
N LEU A 412 -12.79 -3.36 6.40
CA LEU A 412 -13.60 -2.14 6.50
C LEU A 412 -14.13 -1.91 7.92
N ALA A 413 -14.48 -2.97 8.65
CA ALA A 413 -14.88 -2.88 10.04
C ALA A 413 -13.72 -2.45 10.94
N GLU A 414 -12.50 -2.94 10.69
CA GLU A 414 -11.29 -2.51 11.40
C GLU A 414 -11.00 -1.02 11.15
N ILE A 415 -11.00 -0.58 9.90
CA ILE A 415 -10.83 0.83 9.54
C ILE A 415 -11.90 1.70 10.22
N SER A 416 -13.16 1.25 10.20
CA SER A 416 -14.26 1.96 10.83
C SER A 416 -14.10 2.04 12.35
N ARG A 417 -13.59 0.99 12.99
CA ARG A 417 -13.28 0.95 14.42
C ARG A 417 -12.18 1.96 14.76
N TYR A 418 -11.10 1.95 13.97
CA TYR A 418 -10.00 2.89 14.12
C TYR A 418 -10.47 4.35 13.95
N ASN A 419 -11.25 4.64 12.91
CA ASN A 419 -11.80 5.97 12.68
C ASN A 419 -12.74 6.44 13.82
N ARG A 420 -13.51 5.52 14.42
CA ARG A 420 -14.32 5.83 15.60
C ARG A 420 -13.45 6.17 16.82
N GLN A 421 -12.36 5.43 17.02
CA GLN A 421 -11.41 5.71 18.11
C GLN A 421 -10.77 7.09 17.96
N ILE A 422 -10.30 7.44 16.76
CA ILE A 422 -9.73 8.77 16.46
C ILE A 422 -10.76 9.88 16.70
N ARG A 423 -12.01 9.68 16.25
CA ARG A 423 -13.08 10.67 16.49
C ARG A 423 -13.35 10.87 17.98
N ARG A 424 -13.36 9.80 18.77
CA ARG A 424 -13.51 9.89 20.23
C ARG A 424 -12.35 10.65 20.87
N LEU A 425 -11.11 10.34 20.48
CA LEU A 425 -9.93 11.06 20.96
C LEU A 425 -10.00 12.56 20.62
N LYS A 426 -10.35 12.91 19.39
CA LYS A 426 -10.54 14.30 18.99
C LYS A 426 -11.63 15.01 19.83
N ALA A 427 -12.75 14.34 20.06
CA ALA A 427 -13.81 14.90 20.90
C ALA A 427 -13.34 15.13 22.35
N THR A 428 -12.58 14.17 22.91
CA THR A 428 -12.00 14.33 24.26
C THR A 428 -11.02 15.51 24.33
N ILE A 429 -10.16 15.66 23.32
CA ILE A 429 -9.21 16.78 23.23
C ILE A 429 -9.96 18.12 23.16
N VAL A 430 -11.01 18.22 22.34
CA VAL A 430 -11.82 19.44 22.21
C VAL A 430 -12.52 19.77 23.53
N GLN A 431 -13.04 18.75 24.24
CA GLN A 431 -13.71 18.95 25.53
C GLN A 431 -12.74 19.37 26.64
N SER A 432 -11.53 18.80 26.70
CA SER A 432 -10.52 19.13 27.71
C SER A 432 -9.77 20.42 27.42
N ARG A 433 -9.83 20.93 26.19
CA ARG A 433 -9.07 22.12 25.76
C ARG A 433 -9.31 23.36 26.64
N PRO A 434 -10.55 23.76 26.98
CA PRO A 434 -10.78 24.94 27.82
C PRO A 434 -10.17 24.83 29.22
N GLU A 435 -10.21 23.63 29.82
CA GLU A 435 -9.62 23.38 31.12
C GLU A 435 -8.10 23.45 31.09
N VAL A 436 -7.49 22.86 30.03
CA VAL A 436 -6.04 22.91 29.82
C VAL A 436 -5.58 24.36 29.54
N GLU A 437 -6.30 25.11 28.71
CA GLU A 437 -6.01 26.53 28.45
C GLU A 437 -6.08 27.36 29.73
N ALA A 438 -7.10 27.19 30.54
CA ALA A 438 -7.23 27.86 31.84
C ALA A 438 -6.09 27.48 32.82
N LEU A 439 -5.61 26.24 32.79
CA LEU A 439 -4.46 25.80 33.59
C LEU A 439 -3.16 26.42 33.10
N VAL A 440 -2.96 26.47 31.78
CA VAL A 440 -1.80 27.09 31.17
C VAL A 440 -1.78 28.59 31.46
N GLU A 441 -2.91 29.28 31.32
CA GLU A 441 -3.03 30.70 31.63
C GLU A 441 -2.70 31.00 33.10
N ARG A 442 -3.17 30.18 34.03
CA ARG A 442 -2.80 30.28 35.45
C ARG A 442 -1.31 30.03 35.69
N ALA A 443 -0.72 29.04 35.03
CA ALA A 443 0.69 28.70 35.18
C ALA A 443 1.61 29.79 34.61
N THR A 444 1.17 30.48 33.55
CA THR A 444 1.97 31.50 32.84
C THR A 444 1.65 32.93 33.25
N GLY A 445 0.55 33.14 34.01
CA GLY A 445 0.08 34.48 34.35
C GLY A 445 -0.26 35.35 33.13
N GLY A 446 -0.62 34.72 31.98
CA GLY A 446 -0.90 35.41 30.71
C GLY A 446 0.35 35.79 29.88
N ALA A 447 1.55 35.43 30.36
CA ALA A 447 2.81 35.85 29.72
C ALA A 447 3.11 35.13 28.38
N LEU A 448 2.35 34.10 28.00
CA LEU A 448 2.51 33.41 26.69
C LEU A 448 2.24 34.31 25.47
N SER A 449 1.51 35.39 25.63
CA SER A 449 1.22 36.35 24.55
C SER A 449 2.38 37.32 24.24
N GLY A 450 3.46 37.32 25.05
CA GLY A 450 4.64 38.17 24.90
C GLY A 450 5.90 37.38 24.54
N PRO A 451 7.04 38.06 24.36
CA PRO A 451 8.32 37.39 24.18
C PRO A 451 8.72 36.68 25.48
N PHE A 452 9.13 35.42 25.36
CA PHE A 452 9.55 34.59 26.51
C PHE A 452 10.85 33.83 26.21
N THR A 453 11.53 33.45 27.28
CA THR A 453 12.80 32.70 27.24
C THR A 453 12.56 31.19 27.32
N ALA A 454 13.57 30.42 26.93
CA ALA A 454 13.53 28.95 27.08
C ALA A 454 13.43 28.51 28.56
N VAL A 455 13.96 29.32 29.49
CA VAL A 455 13.89 29.05 30.93
C VAL A 455 12.47 29.24 31.47
N GLU A 456 11.82 30.35 31.07
CA GLU A 456 10.42 30.62 31.42
C GLU A 456 9.49 29.53 30.86
N LEU A 457 9.68 29.12 29.61
CA LEU A 457 8.91 28.06 28.99
C LEU A 457 9.07 26.73 29.75
N ARG A 458 10.29 26.43 30.21
CA ARG A 458 10.57 25.23 31.02
C ARG A 458 9.85 25.32 32.37
N HIS A 459 9.94 26.43 33.05
CA HIS A 459 9.26 26.66 34.32
C HIS A 459 7.74 26.52 34.19
N TRP A 460 7.13 27.18 33.20
CA TRP A 460 5.67 27.08 32.97
C TRP A 460 5.22 25.66 32.65
N ARG A 461 6.02 24.91 31.89
CA ARG A 461 5.74 23.51 31.62
C ARG A 461 5.73 22.65 32.88
N LEU A 462 6.67 22.84 33.77
CA LEU A 462 6.72 22.12 35.06
C LEU A 462 5.53 22.51 35.93
N THR A 463 5.26 23.80 36.06
CA THR A 463 4.13 24.32 36.86
C THR A 463 2.79 23.77 36.35
N SER A 464 2.53 23.85 35.04
CA SER A 464 1.28 23.33 34.46
C SER A 464 1.18 21.80 34.57
N THR A 465 2.31 21.08 34.46
CA THR A 465 2.35 19.62 34.62
C THR A 465 2.02 19.22 36.07
N ASN A 466 2.51 19.97 37.06
CA ASN A 466 2.23 19.72 38.47
C ASN A 466 0.77 20.05 38.84
N MET A 467 0.21 21.11 38.26
CA MET A 467 -1.22 21.40 38.39
C MET A 467 -2.11 20.27 37.82
N LEU A 468 -1.75 19.72 36.69
CA LEU A 468 -2.41 18.54 36.10
C LEU A 468 -2.22 17.30 36.96
N GLY A 469 -1.07 17.13 37.62
CA GLY A 469 -0.75 16.04 38.53
C GLY A 469 -1.60 16.03 39.83
N ALA A 470 -2.29 17.12 40.13
CA ALA A 470 -3.29 17.18 41.19
C ALA A 470 -4.61 16.47 40.80
N MET A 471 -4.75 15.99 39.55
CA MET A 471 -5.90 15.21 39.04
C MET A 471 -5.52 13.72 38.86
N PRO A 472 -5.36 12.92 39.94
CA PRO A 472 -4.76 11.60 39.84
C PRO A 472 -5.54 10.59 38.98
N LEU A 473 -6.86 10.74 38.85
CA LEU A 473 -7.72 9.82 38.11
C LEU A 473 -7.46 9.82 36.60
N VAL A 474 -6.92 10.89 36.05
CA VAL A 474 -6.64 11.02 34.58
C VAL A 474 -5.15 11.04 34.29
N TYR A 475 -4.37 11.60 35.20
CA TYR A 475 -2.95 11.92 34.97
C TYR A 475 -2.03 10.70 35.19
N ASP A 476 -2.22 9.93 36.27
CA ASP A 476 -1.40 8.75 36.53
C ASP A 476 -1.56 7.66 35.47
N PRO A 477 -2.77 7.29 35.03
CA PRO A 477 -2.94 6.35 33.94
C PRO A 477 -2.31 6.84 32.61
N TRP A 478 -2.37 8.14 32.34
CA TRP A 478 -1.78 8.73 31.16
C TRP A 478 -0.24 8.64 31.18
N TRP A 479 0.41 9.02 32.30
CA TRP A 479 1.85 8.87 32.46
C TRP A 479 2.28 7.40 32.40
N ARG A 480 1.55 6.53 33.05
CA ARG A 480 1.81 5.09 33.00
C ARG A 480 1.78 4.56 31.57
N ALA A 481 0.80 4.96 30.78
CA ALA A 481 0.72 4.58 29.37
C ALA A 481 1.93 5.07 28.56
N LEU A 482 2.38 6.32 28.78
CA LEU A 482 3.56 6.86 28.12
C LEU A 482 4.86 6.14 28.52
N VAL A 483 5.00 5.81 29.80
CA VAL A 483 6.16 5.07 30.32
C VAL A 483 6.18 3.66 29.70
N LEU A 484 5.07 2.94 29.72
CA LEU A 484 4.98 1.60 29.14
C LEU A 484 5.30 1.62 27.64
N GLU A 485 4.77 2.60 26.90
CA GLU A 485 5.08 2.78 25.49
C GLU A 485 6.58 3.00 25.23
N ALA A 486 7.24 3.79 26.09
CA ALA A 486 8.69 4.03 25.99
C ALA A 486 9.51 2.76 26.33
N LEU A 487 9.05 1.97 27.31
CA LEU A 487 9.68 0.69 27.67
C LEU A 487 9.49 -0.38 26.60
N ASP A 488 8.31 -0.46 26.00
CA ASP A 488 8.05 -1.36 24.86
C ASP A 488 8.98 -1.03 23.66
N PHE A 489 9.16 0.28 23.37
CA PHE A 489 10.09 0.70 22.36
C PHE A 489 11.53 0.28 22.69
N LEU A 490 11.97 0.48 23.93
CA LEU A 490 13.30 0.08 24.39
C LEU A 490 13.51 -1.44 24.31
N ALA A 491 12.53 -2.22 24.78
CA ALA A 491 12.57 -3.69 24.71
C ALA A 491 12.62 -4.17 23.25
N GLY A 492 11.83 -3.55 22.37
CA GLY A 492 11.86 -3.85 20.94
C GLY A 492 13.20 -3.51 20.26
N LEU A 493 13.82 -2.40 20.65
CA LEU A 493 15.16 -2.02 20.18
C LEU A 493 16.22 -3.04 20.64
N LEU A 494 16.22 -3.40 21.91
CA LEU A 494 17.13 -4.41 22.46
C LEU A 494 16.92 -5.78 21.78
N GLY A 495 15.66 -6.18 21.60
CA GLY A 495 15.32 -7.42 20.87
C GLY A 495 15.88 -7.42 19.44
N SER A 496 15.73 -6.30 18.75
CA SER A 496 16.29 -6.13 17.40
C SER A 496 17.82 -6.23 17.38
N LEU A 497 18.50 -5.59 18.34
CA LEU A 497 19.96 -5.65 18.47
C LEU A 497 20.47 -7.06 18.83
N CYS A 498 19.69 -7.83 19.60
CA CYS A 498 19.99 -9.21 19.96
C CYS A 498 19.57 -10.23 18.88
N GLY A 499 19.01 -9.78 17.75
CA GLY A 499 18.50 -10.68 16.70
C GLY A 499 17.26 -11.48 17.09
N CYS A 500 16.53 -11.06 18.13
CA CYS A 500 15.30 -11.70 18.56
C CYS A 500 14.12 -11.31 17.66
N ALA A 501 13.38 -12.29 17.14
CA ALA A 501 12.13 -12.01 16.45
C ALA A 501 11.11 -11.38 17.43
N ARG A 502 10.26 -10.48 16.93
CA ARG A 502 9.41 -9.58 17.72
C ARG A 502 8.48 -10.29 18.70
N GLU A 503 8.08 -11.52 18.43
CA GLU A 503 7.16 -12.32 19.27
C GLU A 503 7.84 -13.55 19.88
N SER A 504 9.18 -13.65 19.79
CA SER A 504 9.94 -14.76 20.31
C SER A 504 9.95 -14.81 21.85
N PRO A 505 10.23 -15.98 22.46
CA PRO A 505 10.44 -16.08 23.91
C PRO A 505 11.54 -15.15 24.42
N GLY A 506 12.61 -14.95 23.62
CA GLY A 506 13.69 -14.01 23.92
C GLY A 506 13.21 -12.55 23.97
N ALA A 507 12.35 -12.13 23.04
CA ALA A 507 11.77 -10.81 23.07
C ALA A 507 10.87 -10.56 24.29
N ARG A 508 10.06 -11.56 24.69
CA ARG A 508 9.22 -11.49 25.89
C ARG A 508 10.07 -11.45 27.16
N TRP A 509 11.12 -12.24 27.21
CA TRP A 509 12.05 -12.21 28.33
C TRP A 509 12.72 -10.83 28.46
N LEU A 510 13.20 -10.25 27.35
CA LEU A 510 13.77 -8.90 27.32
C LEU A 510 12.75 -7.85 27.80
N GLN A 511 11.49 -7.96 27.39
CA GLN A 511 10.42 -7.07 27.87
C GLN A 511 10.27 -7.18 29.39
N GLN A 512 10.20 -8.38 29.96
CA GLN A 512 10.12 -8.59 31.40
C GLN A 512 11.33 -8.04 32.15
N VAL A 513 12.54 -8.21 31.59
CA VAL A 513 13.77 -7.64 32.17
C VAL A 513 13.73 -6.11 32.16
N VAL A 514 13.30 -5.49 31.07
CA VAL A 514 13.16 -4.02 30.96
C VAL A 514 12.10 -3.50 31.94
N GLU A 515 10.97 -4.18 32.09
CA GLU A 515 9.92 -3.81 33.04
C GLU A 515 10.40 -3.95 34.51
N ALA A 516 11.08 -5.05 34.84
CA ALA A 516 11.66 -5.26 36.16
C ALA A 516 12.73 -4.22 36.50
N TRP A 517 13.60 -3.92 35.53
CA TRP A 517 14.56 -2.82 35.66
C TRP A 517 13.86 -1.48 35.90
N ALA A 518 12.79 -1.19 35.14
CA ALA A 518 12.06 0.06 35.22
C ALA A 518 11.34 0.22 36.59
N ALA A 519 10.83 -0.87 37.13
CA ALA A 519 10.25 -0.89 38.46
C ALA A 519 11.32 -0.62 39.53
N HIS A 520 12.48 -1.29 39.47
CA HIS A 520 13.58 -1.08 40.39
C HIS A 520 14.18 0.33 40.31
N ALA A 521 14.30 0.87 39.08
CA ALA A 521 14.81 2.22 38.86
C ALA A 521 13.81 3.35 39.19
N GLY A 522 12.62 3.02 39.68
CA GLY A 522 11.58 3.99 40.01
C GLY A 522 10.99 4.71 38.78
N ILE A 523 11.08 4.07 37.62
CA ILE A 523 10.48 4.54 36.36
C ILE A 523 9.00 4.14 36.31
N LEU A 524 8.67 2.88 36.63
CA LEU A 524 7.31 2.43 36.86
C LEU A 524 6.90 2.73 38.30
N ARG A 525 5.86 3.53 38.46
CA ARG A 525 5.35 3.99 39.78
C ARG A 525 3.84 3.89 39.80
N GLU A 526 3.28 3.96 41.04
CA GLU A 526 1.84 4.09 41.24
C GLU A 526 1.37 5.52 40.96
N HIS A 527 2.18 6.52 41.35
CA HIS A 527 1.89 7.94 41.16
C HIS A 527 3.03 8.67 40.49
N TYR A 528 2.69 9.48 39.51
CA TYR A 528 3.63 10.23 38.67
C TYR A 528 3.55 11.73 38.94
N ARG A 529 4.34 12.21 39.91
CA ARG A 529 4.45 13.63 40.22
C ARG A 529 5.84 14.14 39.89
N ILE A 530 5.90 15.37 39.42
CA ILE A 530 7.15 16.13 39.25
C ILE A 530 7.16 17.14 40.40
N ALA A 531 8.19 17.11 41.23
CA ALA A 531 8.31 18.03 42.34
C ALA A 531 8.43 19.50 41.86
N ASP A 532 7.86 20.42 42.66
CA ASP A 532 7.85 21.85 42.30
C ASP A 532 9.26 22.48 42.28
N ASP A 533 10.20 21.87 43.03
CA ASP A 533 11.59 22.35 43.20
C ASP A 533 12.59 21.67 42.24
N VAL A 534 12.14 21.19 41.08
CA VAL A 534 13.09 20.58 40.12
C VAL A 534 13.95 21.66 39.50
N GLY A 535 15.20 21.74 39.97
CA GLY A 535 16.23 22.55 39.37
C GLY A 535 16.58 22.15 37.92
N GLU A 536 17.81 22.36 37.50
CA GLU A 536 18.26 22.04 36.16
C GLU A 536 18.11 20.54 35.81
N ASP A 537 18.29 20.15 34.55
CA ASP A 537 18.02 18.79 33.95
C ASP A 537 18.51 17.57 34.77
N ALA A 538 19.39 17.76 35.75
CA ALA A 538 19.89 16.69 36.64
C ALA A 538 18.84 16.12 37.58
N ASP A 539 17.84 16.90 37.97
CA ASP A 539 16.84 16.54 39.00
C ASP A 539 15.51 16.04 38.41
N MET A 540 15.44 15.92 37.09
CA MET A 540 14.23 15.42 36.45
C MET A 540 13.94 13.96 36.84
N PRO A 541 12.67 13.60 37.26
CA PRO A 541 12.32 12.24 37.64
C PRO A 541 12.67 11.20 36.58
N ALA A 542 13.08 10.00 37.02
CA ALA A 542 13.54 8.93 36.14
C ALA A 542 12.50 8.57 35.06
N PHE A 543 11.21 8.53 35.39
CA PHE A 543 10.14 8.26 34.42
C PHE A 543 10.04 9.34 33.34
N ALA A 544 10.18 10.60 33.69
CA ALA A 544 10.13 11.71 32.73
C ALA A 544 11.33 11.67 31.77
N ARG A 545 12.53 11.37 32.29
CA ARG A 545 13.74 11.19 31.48
C ARG A 545 13.60 10.06 30.46
N VAL A 546 13.01 8.93 30.86
CA VAL A 546 12.77 7.79 29.95
C VAL A 546 11.78 8.16 28.86
N VAL A 547 10.67 8.81 29.19
CA VAL A 547 9.69 9.26 28.18
C VAL A 547 10.30 10.26 27.21
N ILE A 548 11.12 11.19 27.71
CA ILE A 548 11.82 12.16 26.84
C ILE A 548 12.84 11.48 25.93
N ARG A 549 13.57 10.47 26.40
CA ARG A 549 14.58 9.78 25.59
C ARG A 549 13.99 8.76 24.62
N PHE A 550 13.08 7.92 25.09
CA PHE A 550 12.60 6.74 24.38
C PHE A 550 11.12 6.82 23.93
N GLY A 551 10.35 7.79 24.39
CA GLY A 551 8.97 8.00 24.00
C GLY A 551 8.84 8.56 22.57
N ILE A 552 9.22 7.77 21.55
CA ILE A 552 9.23 8.19 20.15
C ILE A 552 7.83 8.53 19.67
N GLU A 553 6.83 7.71 20.00
CA GLU A 553 5.43 7.97 19.62
C GLU A 553 4.85 9.20 20.32
N TYR A 554 5.23 9.44 21.57
CA TYR A 554 4.86 10.67 22.27
C TYR A 554 5.45 11.91 21.57
N LYS A 555 6.73 11.89 21.22
CA LYS A 555 7.38 12.97 20.46
C LYS A 555 6.72 13.19 19.10
N ARG A 556 6.40 12.12 18.40
CA ARG A 556 5.74 12.16 17.10
C ARG A 556 4.34 12.77 17.22
N ARG A 557 3.56 12.39 18.24
CA ARG A 557 2.25 13.00 18.51
C ARG A 557 2.36 14.49 18.82
N ARG A 558 3.35 14.91 19.60
CA ARG A 558 3.59 16.33 19.90
C ARG A 558 3.99 17.13 18.66
N ILE A 559 4.89 16.60 17.85
CA ILE A 559 5.30 17.26 16.60
C ILE A 559 4.09 17.38 15.65
N ASN A 560 3.30 16.34 15.52
CA ASN A 560 2.10 16.37 14.69
C ASN A 560 1.06 17.37 15.22
N PHE A 561 0.91 17.50 16.53
CA PHE A 561 0.04 18.50 17.14
C PHE A 561 0.53 19.92 16.83
N VAL A 562 1.81 20.20 17.01
CA VAL A 562 2.39 21.52 16.69
C VAL A 562 2.24 21.85 15.21
N LEU A 563 2.49 20.87 14.33
CA LEU A 563 2.30 21.04 12.88
C LEU A 563 0.82 21.31 12.53
N HIS A 564 -0.11 20.64 13.23
CA HIS A 564 -1.55 20.89 13.05
C HIS A 564 -1.93 22.32 13.43
N GLU A 565 -1.48 22.78 14.60
CA GLU A 565 -1.74 24.13 15.07
C GLU A 565 -1.12 25.20 14.14
N LEU A 566 0.12 24.99 13.69
CA LEU A 566 0.77 25.89 12.72
C LEU A 566 0.05 25.95 11.37
N ASN A 567 -0.59 24.87 10.96
CA ASN A 567 -1.40 24.84 9.71
C ASN A 567 -2.78 25.46 9.88
N THR A 568 -3.22 25.74 11.12
CA THR A 568 -4.51 26.38 11.39
C THR A 568 -4.38 27.89 11.58
N LEU A 569 -3.16 28.39 11.78
CA LEU A 569 -2.81 29.81 11.78
C LEU A 569 -2.67 30.33 10.33
#